data_b0669716f729a58fdf1ef01f0349476e
#
_entry.id   b0669716f729a58fdf1ef01f0349476e
#
_cell.length_a   1.000
_cell.length_b   1.000
_cell.length_c   1.000
_cell.angle_alpha   90.00
_cell.angle_beta   90.00
_cell.angle_gamma   90.00
#
_symmetry.space_group_name_H-M   'P 1'
#
loop_
_entity.id
_entity.type
_entity.pdbx_description
1 polymer ?
#
loop_
_entity_poly.entity_id
_entity_poly.type
_entity_poly.pdbx_seq_one_letter_code
_entity_poly.pdbx_strand_id
1 'polypeptide(L)'
;QANLNEAFTVKAGTSKIVYLGANRAGSGTSVSGEIIRLALVAADAGMTQVNATYPIVGNGMTMNTTLTIGTVTNQTGAYKTVATTTEDIGKTGFVFASVRVTAGSQEKVLVRGIRWNQVGSIGQSDIGNLKTVLEPVGGTKVEYDAVPSTDGKYYTSTFGSGVEIDKGASAEIYIKGDIVSGSNRTIKFDIYRTSDLAVSGQTYGFGITPPTSGTGFTSSNPWYFGSQVTVSKGTLNIE
;
A
#
# COMPACT_ATOMS: atom_id res chain seq x y z
N GLN A 1 -6.12 22.65 12.08
CA GLN A 1 -5.22 23.09 11.01
C GLN A 1 -4.27 21.95 10.68
N ALA A 2 -4.18 21.58 9.41
CA ALA A 2 -3.21 20.60 8.93
C ALA A 2 -2.05 21.35 8.28
N ASN A 3 -0.86 21.21 8.84
CA ASN A 3 0.37 21.64 8.20
C ASN A 3 0.99 20.43 7.50
N LEU A 4 1.42 20.64 6.25
CA LEU A 4 2.15 19.60 5.54
C LEU A 4 3.55 19.50 6.15
N ASN A 5 3.96 18.30 6.54
CA ASN A 5 5.32 18.06 7.04
C ASN A 5 6.38 18.31 5.95
N GLU A 6 5.97 18.11 4.69
CA GLU A 6 6.80 18.40 3.51
C GLU A 6 5.94 19.11 2.47
N ALA A 7 6.46 20.20 1.92
CA ALA A 7 5.84 20.89 0.80
C ALA A 7 5.90 19.99 -0.44
N PHE A 8 4.82 19.89 -1.19
CA PHE A 8 4.81 19.19 -2.47
C PHE A 8 4.78 20.19 -3.63
N THR A 9 5.53 19.90 -4.66
CA THR A 9 5.59 20.73 -5.86
C THR A 9 4.55 20.30 -6.88
N VAL A 10 3.80 21.26 -7.42
CA VAL A 10 2.97 21.11 -8.61
C VAL A 10 3.72 21.76 -9.78
N LYS A 11 4.10 20.96 -10.77
CA LYS A 11 4.82 21.48 -11.94
C LYS A 11 3.87 22.31 -12.81
N ALA A 12 4.42 23.32 -13.48
CA ALA A 12 3.67 24.15 -14.42
C ALA A 12 2.93 23.28 -15.45
N GLY A 13 1.66 23.60 -15.71
CA GLY A 13 0.79 22.85 -16.64
C GLY A 13 0.31 21.49 -16.14
N THR A 14 0.58 21.14 -14.88
CA THR A 14 0.11 19.87 -14.28
C THR A 14 -0.83 20.12 -13.11
N SER A 15 -1.57 19.06 -12.71
CA SER A 15 -2.43 19.07 -11.52
C SER A 15 -2.06 17.94 -10.57
N LYS A 16 -2.36 18.13 -9.29
CA LYS A 16 -2.27 17.08 -8.26
C LYS A 16 -3.56 17.05 -7.45
N ILE A 17 -4.03 15.85 -7.17
CA ILE A 17 -5.19 15.64 -6.30
C ILE A 17 -4.66 15.50 -4.86
N VAL A 18 -5.25 16.26 -3.94
CA VAL A 18 -4.97 16.19 -2.52
C VAL A 18 -6.20 15.67 -1.80
N TYR A 19 -6.03 14.64 -0.99
CA TYR A 19 -7.09 14.09 -0.16
C TYR A 19 -6.89 14.55 1.27
N LEU A 20 -7.96 15.10 1.85
CA LEU A 20 -8.02 15.43 3.27
C LEU A 20 -8.81 14.34 3.98
N GLY A 21 -8.15 13.58 4.85
CA GLY A 21 -8.75 12.52 5.63
C GLY A 21 -8.47 12.68 7.11
N ALA A 22 -9.35 12.12 7.93
CA ALA A 22 -9.16 12.05 9.37
C ALA A 22 -9.63 10.70 9.89
N ASN A 23 -8.94 10.19 10.92
CA ASN A 23 -9.40 9.04 11.66
C ASN A 23 -10.30 9.51 12.80
N ARG A 24 -11.46 8.87 12.92
CA ARG A 24 -12.30 9.05 14.08
C ARG A 24 -11.63 8.42 15.30
N ALA A 25 -11.63 9.11 16.45
CA ALA A 25 -11.27 8.50 17.72
C ALA A 25 -12.19 7.31 18.03
N GLY A 26 -11.62 6.21 18.51
CA GLY A 26 -12.39 4.99 18.81
C GLY A 26 -13.42 5.23 19.92
N SER A 27 -14.52 4.49 19.88
CA SER A 27 -15.48 4.23 20.96
C SER A 27 -16.05 5.39 21.79
N GLY A 28 -15.99 6.62 21.33
CA GLY A 28 -16.77 7.71 21.95
C GLY A 28 -18.24 7.64 21.46
N THR A 29 -19.15 7.22 22.31
CA THR A 29 -20.58 7.07 21.98
C THR A 29 -21.35 8.38 21.87
N SER A 30 -20.76 9.49 22.28
CA SER A 30 -21.43 10.81 22.39
C SER A 30 -21.57 11.55 21.06
N VAL A 31 -21.06 11.02 19.94
CA VAL A 31 -21.02 11.73 18.65
C VAL A 31 -21.95 11.13 17.58
N SER A 32 -22.85 10.21 17.96
CA SER A 32 -23.80 9.64 17.01
C SER A 32 -24.77 10.70 16.50
N GLY A 33 -24.91 10.79 15.19
CA GLY A 33 -25.74 11.79 14.53
C GLY A 33 -25.07 13.16 14.29
N GLU A 34 -23.89 13.41 14.84
CA GLU A 34 -23.13 14.62 14.53
C GLU A 34 -22.65 14.63 13.07
N ILE A 35 -22.63 15.83 12.48
CA ILE A 35 -22.18 16.02 11.10
C ILE A 35 -20.81 16.70 11.13
N ILE A 36 -19.82 16.02 10.59
CA ILE A 36 -18.46 16.54 10.40
C ILE A 36 -18.32 17.04 8.96
N ARG A 37 -17.82 18.26 8.80
CA ARG A 37 -17.42 18.83 7.51
C ARG A 37 -15.97 19.29 7.60
N LEU A 38 -15.19 18.95 6.60
CA LEU A 38 -13.84 19.47 6.46
C LEU A 38 -13.87 20.57 5.39
N ALA A 39 -13.20 21.67 5.66
CA ALA A 39 -13.12 22.79 4.74
C ALA A 39 -11.67 23.19 4.52
N LEU A 40 -11.32 23.50 3.28
CA LEU A 40 -10.06 24.14 2.95
C LEU A 40 -10.28 25.66 3.10
N VAL A 41 -9.68 26.25 4.13
CA VAL A 41 -9.85 27.68 4.44
C VAL A 41 -8.76 28.56 3.80
N ALA A 42 -7.62 27.98 3.48
CA ALA A 42 -6.53 28.64 2.75
C ALA A 42 -5.57 27.58 2.19
N ALA A 43 -4.87 27.93 1.12
CA ALA A 43 -3.70 27.20 0.65
C ALA A 43 -2.54 28.20 0.58
N ASP A 44 -1.42 27.85 1.20
CA ASP A 44 -0.19 28.63 1.13
C ASP A 44 0.72 28.00 0.08
N ALA A 45 1.08 28.78 -0.93
CA ALA A 45 2.02 28.39 -1.99
C ALA A 45 3.27 29.31 -2.01
N GLY A 46 3.60 29.88 -0.86
CA GLY A 46 4.70 30.81 -0.72
C GLY A 46 4.47 32.10 -1.52
N MET A 47 5.35 32.41 -2.47
CA MET A 47 5.25 33.63 -3.28
C MET A 47 4.25 33.51 -4.45
N THR A 48 3.67 32.35 -4.70
CA THR A 48 2.74 32.12 -5.80
C THR A 48 1.32 32.36 -5.32
N GLN A 49 0.57 33.22 -6.03
CA GLN A 49 -0.83 33.46 -5.70
C GLN A 49 -1.67 32.22 -6.05
N VAL A 50 -2.47 31.76 -5.08
CA VAL A 50 -3.45 30.70 -5.29
C VAL A 50 -4.82 31.36 -5.53
N ASN A 51 -5.34 31.20 -6.75
CA ASN A 51 -6.66 31.69 -7.13
C ASN A 51 -7.73 30.68 -6.74
N ALA A 52 -8.41 30.91 -5.63
CA ALA A 52 -9.53 30.09 -5.18
C ALA A 52 -10.48 30.93 -4.31
N THR A 53 -11.76 30.58 -4.33
CA THR A 53 -12.74 31.15 -3.39
C THR A 53 -12.79 30.28 -2.15
N TYR A 54 -12.35 30.81 -1.03
CA TYR A 54 -12.36 30.13 0.27
C TYR A 54 -13.55 30.54 1.13
N PRO A 55 -14.06 29.66 2.04
CA PRO A 55 -13.64 28.29 2.21
C PRO A 55 -14.20 27.35 1.15
N ILE A 56 -13.41 26.37 0.70
CA ILE A 56 -13.92 25.25 -0.09
C ILE A 56 -14.42 24.19 0.89
N VAL A 57 -15.74 24.04 0.99
CA VAL A 57 -16.37 23.18 1.99
C VAL A 57 -16.66 21.81 1.37
N GLY A 58 -16.18 20.75 2.03
CA GLY A 58 -16.51 19.37 1.67
C GLY A 58 -17.92 18.97 2.11
N ASN A 59 -18.34 17.80 1.67
CA ASN A 59 -19.64 17.23 2.04
C ASN A 59 -19.71 16.92 3.55
N GLY A 60 -20.91 17.04 4.11
CA GLY A 60 -21.18 16.61 5.47
C GLY A 60 -21.16 15.11 5.61
N MET A 61 -20.44 14.60 6.60
CA MET A 61 -20.39 13.18 6.96
C MET A 61 -21.08 13.00 8.31
N THR A 62 -22.21 12.30 8.33
CA THR A 62 -22.92 11.98 9.58
C THR A 62 -22.23 10.82 10.30
N MET A 63 -21.93 11.02 11.57
CA MET A 63 -21.33 10.00 12.41
C MET A 63 -22.35 8.93 12.75
N ASN A 64 -22.13 7.72 12.28
CA ASN A 64 -22.97 6.57 12.58
C ASN A 64 -22.21 5.62 13.51
N THR A 65 -22.78 5.34 14.69
CA THR A 65 -22.18 4.44 15.70
C THR A 65 -22.78 3.03 15.68
N THR A 66 -23.85 2.82 14.92
CA THR A 66 -24.51 1.51 14.79
C THR A 66 -24.09 0.73 13.55
N LEU A 67 -23.54 1.42 12.55
CA LEU A 67 -23.07 0.78 11.34
C LEU A 67 -21.76 0.04 11.59
N THR A 68 -21.76 -1.26 11.37
CA THR A 68 -20.55 -2.06 11.37
C THR A 68 -20.02 -2.16 9.94
N ILE A 69 -18.90 -1.52 9.67
CA ILE A 69 -18.21 -1.56 8.37
C ILE A 69 -17.31 -2.79 8.28
N GLY A 70 -16.83 -3.06 7.08
CA GLY A 70 -15.86 -4.12 6.82
C GLY A 70 -14.57 -3.95 7.62
N THR A 71 -13.94 -5.06 7.90
CA THR A 71 -12.64 -5.15 8.55
C THR A 71 -11.74 -6.07 7.73
N VAL A 72 -10.43 -5.96 7.94
CA VAL A 72 -9.46 -6.92 7.42
C VAL A 72 -8.52 -7.36 8.53
N THR A 73 -7.96 -8.56 8.37
CA THR A 73 -6.81 -9.03 9.12
C THR A 73 -5.68 -9.31 8.14
N ASN A 74 -4.45 -9.25 8.63
CA ASN A 74 -3.25 -9.42 7.80
C ASN A 74 -2.26 -10.37 8.48
N GLN A 75 -1.55 -11.12 7.65
CA GLN A 75 -0.46 -12.00 8.06
C GLN A 75 0.56 -12.14 6.93
N THR A 76 1.73 -12.69 7.24
CA THR A 76 2.71 -13.06 6.21
C THR A 76 2.07 -14.00 5.21
N GLY A 77 2.29 -13.76 3.92
CA GLY A 77 1.73 -14.56 2.83
C GLY A 77 2.46 -15.89 2.64
N ALA A 78 1.80 -16.81 1.95
CA ALA A 78 2.29 -18.18 1.74
C ALA A 78 3.47 -18.26 0.76
N TYR A 79 3.61 -17.29 -0.16
CA TYR A 79 4.63 -17.35 -1.22
C TYR A 79 6.02 -16.89 -0.79
N LYS A 80 6.13 -16.20 0.34
CA LYS A 80 7.42 -15.80 0.87
C LYS A 80 7.44 -15.98 2.38
N THR A 81 8.39 -16.78 2.82
CA THR A 81 8.67 -16.94 4.25
C THR A 81 9.54 -15.78 4.76
N VAL A 82 9.63 -15.63 6.09
CA VAL A 82 10.49 -14.61 6.73
C VAL A 82 11.99 -14.97 6.69
N ALA A 83 12.40 -16.07 6.04
CA ALA A 83 13.80 -16.47 5.97
C ALA A 83 14.59 -15.62 4.96
N THR A 84 15.80 -15.24 5.33
CA THR A 84 16.78 -14.66 4.41
C THR A 84 17.21 -15.73 3.39
N THR A 85 17.27 -15.36 2.10
CA THR A 85 17.66 -16.25 1.01
C THR A 85 18.79 -15.64 0.18
N THR A 86 19.49 -16.49 -0.55
CA THR A 86 20.46 -16.07 -1.57
C THR A 86 19.95 -16.54 -2.92
N GLU A 87 19.92 -15.63 -3.91
CA GLU A 87 19.42 -15.91 -5.26
C GLU A 87 20.40 -15.42 -6.30
N ASP A 88 20.47 -16.12 -7.42
CA ASP A 88 21.41 -15.82 -8.48
C ASP A 88 20.93 -14.73 -9.43
N ILE A 89 21.87 -14.00 -10.01
CA ILE A 89 21.62 -13.14 -11.17
C ILE A 89 21.06 -14.00 -12.31
N GLY A 90 20.04 -13.50 -13.00
CA GLY A 90 19.31 -14.22 -14.05
C GLY A 90 18.06 -14.94 -13.55
N LYS A 91 17.80 -14.93 -12.24
CA LYS A 91 16.55 -15.47 -11.68
C LYS A 91 15.37 -14.63 -12.14
N THR A 92 14.39 -15.27 -12.79
CA THR A 92 13.18 -14.61 -13.28
C THR A 92 11.97 -14.92 -12.41
N GLY A 93 11.04 -13.96 -12.29
CA GLY A 93 9.79 -14.11 -11.56
C GLY A 93 9.94 -14.44 -10.08
N PHE A 94 11.05 -14.07 -9.46
CA PHE A 94 11.32 -14.34 -8.05
C PHE A 94 10.37 -13.54 -7.16
N VAL A 95 9.78 -14.19 -6.14
CA VAL A 95 8.90 -13.53 -5.16
C VAL A 95 9.72 -12.97 -4.01
N PHE A 96 9.74 -11.65 -3.90
CA PHE A 96 10.51 -10.94 -2.87
C PHE A 96 9.76 -10.82 -1.54
N ALA A 97 8.46 -10.56 -1.57
CA ALA A 97 7.63 -10.42 -0.38
C ALA A 97 6.20 -10.90 -0.66
N SER A 98 5.53 -11.42 0.35
CA SER A 98 4.14 -11.86 0.26
C SER A 98 3.39 -11.58 1.56
N VAL A 99 2.19 -11.05 1.44
CA VAL A 99 1.26 -10.80 2.54
C VAL A 99 -0.09 -11.41 2.23
N ARG A 100 -0.81 -11.87 3.24
CA ARG A 100 -2.18 -12.34 3.13
C ARG A 100 -3.10 -11.38 3.82
N VAL A 101 -4.18 -11.00 3.14
CA VAL A 101 -5.25 -10.16 3.65
C VAL A 101 -6.53 -11.00 3.70
N THR A 102 -7.21 -11.00 4.84
CA THR A 102 -8.47 -11.71 5.03
C THR A 102 -9.58 -10.70 5.34
N ALA A 103 -10.65 -10.73 4.58
CA ALA A 103 -11.83 -9.91 4.82
C ALA A 103 -12.61 -10.40 6.04
N GLY A 104 -13.14 -9.47 6.83
CA GLY A 104 -14.08 -9.79 7.90
C GLY A 104 -15.44 -10.26 7.37
N SER A 105 -16.38 -10.55 8.28
CA SER A 105 -17.69 -11.11 7.94
C SER A 105 -18.74 -10.06 7.56
N GLN A 106 -18.46 -8.77 7.73
CA GLN A 106 -19.48 -7.71 7.61
C GLN A 106 -19.83 -7.38 6.16
N GLU A 107 -18.81 -7.13 5.35
CA GLU A 107 -18.96 -6.84 3.93
C GLU A 107 -17.78 -7.39 3.14
N LYS A 108 -17.93 -7.51 1.82
CA LYS A 108 -16.83 -7.74 0.91
C LYS A 108 -15.89 -6.54 0.94
N VAL A 109 -14.60 -6.76 0.72
CA VAL A 109 -13.62 -5.70 0.66
C VAL A 109 -12.98 -5.60 -0.72
N LEU A 110 -12.60 -4.39 -1.09
CA LEU A 110 -11.90 -4.08 -2.32
C LEU A 110 -10.47 -3.67 -1.97
N VAL A 111 -9.49 -4.43 -2.43
CA VAL A 111 -8.10 -4.03 -2.38
C VAL A 111 -7.82 -3.14 -3.59
N ARG A 112 -7.45 -1.88 -3.35
CA ARG A 112 -7.33 -0.84 -4.37
C ARG A 112 -5.90 -0.65 -4.85
N GLY A 113 -4.93 -1.00 -4.01
CA GLY A 113 -3.52 -0.86 -4.35
C GLY A 113 -2.63 -1.15 -3.16
N ILE A 114 -1.34 -1.23 -3.46
CA ILE A 114 -0.30 -1.44 -2.46
C ILE A 114 0.95 -0.65 -2.85
N ARG A 115 1.66 -0.15 -1.85
CA ARG A 115 2.96 0.49 -2.01
C ARG A 115 4.02 -0.28 -1.22
N TRP A 116 4.97 -0.83 -1.94
CA TRP A 116 6.11 -1.52 -1.39
C TRP A 116 7.28 -0.56 -1.18
N ASN A 117 7.99 -0.70 -0.08
CA ASN A 117 9.21 0.05 0.22
C ASN A 117 10.41 -0.86 -0.02
N GLN A 118 11.23 -0.52 -1.00
CA GLN A 118 12.49 -1.23 -1.25
C GLN A 118 13.54 -0.81 -0.22
N VAL A 119 14.22 -1.78 0.35
CA VAL A 119 15.32 -1.61 1.31
C VAL A 119 16.47 -2.52 0.90
N GLY A 120 17.70 -2.05 1.07
CA GLY A 120 18.91 -2.78 0.73
C GLY A 120 19.81 -1.96 -0.20
N SER A 121 20.87 -2.60 -0.71
CA SER A 121 21.89 -1.95 -1.53
C SER A 121 21.67 -2.14 -3.04
N ILE A 122 20.63 -2.86 -3.45
CA ILE A 122 20.31 -3.08 -4.87
C ILE A 122 19.78 -1.79 -5.49
N GLY A 123 20.19 -1.50 -6.73
CA GLY A 123 19.69 -0.37 -7.50
C GLY A 123 18.47 -0.75 -8.33
N GLN A 124 17.73 0.27 -8.79
CA GLN A 124 16.56 0.07 -9.65
C GLN A 124 16.90 -0.66 -10.97
N SER A 125 18.10 -0.46 -11.50
CA SER A 125 18.58 -1.13 -12.72
C SER A 125 18.99 -2.60 -12.51
N ASP A 126 19.12 -3.04 -11.26
CA ASP A 126 19.52 -4.42 -10.94
C ASP A 126 18.32 -5.37 -10.91
N ILE A 127 17.11 -4.85 -10.91
CA ILE A 127 15.85 -5.60 -10.89
C ILE A 127 14.98 -5.20 -12.07
N GLY A 128 14.22 -6.14 -12.60
CA GLY A 128 13.35 -5.91 -13.75
C GLY A 128 11.99 -6.57 -13.59
N ASN A 129 11.05 -6.20 -14.46
CA ASN A 129 9.73 -6.79 -14.56
C ASN A 129 8.98 -6.92 -13.23
N LEU A 130 9.15 -5.90 -12.35
CA LEU A 130 8.49 -5.90 -11.04
C LEU A 130 6.97 -5.79 -11.20
N LYS A 131 6.28 -6.79 -10.66
CA LYS A 131 4.82 -6.87 -10.63
C LYS A 131 4.32 -7.21 -9.24
N THR A 132 3.23 -6.59 -8.86
CA THR A 132 2.42 -7.06 -7.74
C THR A 132 1.35 -8.00 -8.26
N VAL A 133 1.26 -9.15 -7.65
CA VAL A 133 0.23 -10.15 -7.94
C VAL A 133 -0.77 -10.16 -6.80
N LEU A 134 -2.04 -10.14 -7.13
CA LEU A 134 -3.14 -10.34 -6.20
C LEU A 134 -3.88 -11.61 -6.60
N GLU A 135 -3.99 -12.53 -5.65
CA GLU A 135 -4.57 -13.87 -5.85
C GLU A 135 -5.61 -14.13 -4.76
N PRO A 136 -6.90 -13.83 -5.00
CA PRO A 136 -7.97 -14.24 -4.10
C PRO A 136 -8.02 -15.76 -3.97
N VAL A 137 -8.20 -16.28 -2.77
CA VAL A 137 -8.32 -17.73 -2.55
C VAL A 137 -9.54 -18.26 -3.31
N GLY A 138 -9.30 -19.18 -4.23
CA GLY A 138 -10.34 -19.72 -5.13
C GLY A 138 -10.71 -18.80 -6.30
N GLY A 139 -10.04 -17.65 -6.45
CA GLY A 139 -10.28 -16.67 -7.49
C GLY A 139 -9.21 -16.64 -8.57
N THR A 140 -9.36 -15.73 -9.51
CA THR A 140 -8.40 -15.52 -10.60
C THR A 140 -7.25 -14.65 -10.13
N LYS A 141 -6.04 -15.10 -10.40
CA LYS A 141 -4.79 -14.36 -10.19
C LYS A 141 -4.69 -13.19 -11.17
N VAL A 142 -4.40 -12.02 -10.66
CA VAL A 142 -4.22 -10.80 -11.47
C VAL A 142 -2.88 -10.16 -11.17
N GLU A 143 -2.20 -9.69 -12.21
CA GLU A 143 -0.88 -9.06 -12.12
C GLU A 143 -0.97 -7.59 -12.49
N TYR A 144 -0.30 -6.76 -11.71
CA TYR A 144 -0.23 -5.31 -11.90
C TYR A 144 1.22 -4.84 -11.89
N ASP A 145 1.55 -3.88 -12.72
CA ASP A 145 2.88 -3.29 -12.70
C ASP A 145 3.17 -2.62 -11.35
N ALA A 146 4.37 -2.83 -10.84
CA ALA A 146 4.88 -2.13 -9.68
C ALA A 146 5.70 -0.92 -10.15
N VAL A 147 5.06 0.26 -10.18
CA VAL A 147 5.64 1.49 -10.72
C VAL A 147 6.59 2.11 -9.70
N PRO A 148 7.87 2.32 -10.03
CA PRO A 148 8.84 2.91 -9.12
C PRO A 148 8.57 4.41 -8.90
N SER A 149 8.86 4.88 -7.68
CA SER A 149 9.02 6.31 -7.41
C SER A 149 10.30 6.86 -8.08
N THR A 150 10.38 8.17 -8.21
CA THR A 150 11.52 8.83 -8.88
C THR A 150 12.87 8.50 -8.21
N ASP A 151 12.87 8.27 -6.90
CA ASP A 151 14.06 7.89 -6.13
C ASP A 151 14.30 6.37 -6.07
N GLY A 152 13.43 5.57 -6.72
CA GLY A 152 13.50 4.11 -6.73
C GLY A 152 13.22 3.42 -5.40
N LYS A 153 12.76 4.17 -4.40
CA LYS A 153 12.58 3.69 -3.02
C LYS A 153 11.25 3.00 -2.80
N TYR A 154 10.23 3.44 -3.52
CA TYR A 154 8.88 2.90 -3.42
C TYR A 154 8.42 2.36 -4.76
N TYR A 155 7.64 1.30 -4.71
CA TYR A 155 7.00 0.69 -5.87
C TYR A 155 5.50 0.59 -5.60
N THR A 156 4.70 1.26 -6.42
CA THR A 156 3.26 1.36 -6.24
C THR A 156 2.52 0.57 -7.31
N SER A 157 1.61 -0.29 -6.90
CA SER A 157 0.66 -0.97 -7.78
C SER A 157 -0.75 -0.52 -7.47
N THR A 158 -1.47 -0.06 -8.51
CA THR A 158 -2.87 0.36 -8.42
C THR A 158 -3.74 -0.68 -9.09
N PHE A 159 -4.77 -1.14 -8.41
CA PHE A 159 -5.63 -2.24 -8.86
C PHE A 159 -6.94 -1.75 -9.51
N GLY A 160 -6.90 -0.63 -10.22
CA GLY A 160 -8.04 -0.06 -10.95
C GLY A 160 -9.25 0.21 -10.03
N SER A 161 -10.38 -0.38 -10.34
CA SER A 161 -11.60 -0.29 -9.51
C SER A 161 -11.51 -1.06 -8.19
N GLY A 162 -10.44 -1.80 -7.97
CA GLY A 162 -10.22 -2.67 -6.84
C GLY A 162 -10.46 -4.15 -7.15
N VAL A 163 -9.73 -5.03 -6.47
CA VAL A 163 -9.95 -6.48 -6.54
C VAL A 163 -10.76 -6.90 -5.31
N GLU A 164 -11.85 -7.60 -5.57
CA GLU A 164 -12.79 -8.02 -4.55
C GLU A 164 -12.27 -9.23 -3.76
N ILE A 165 -12.42 -9.17 -2.45
CA ILE A 165 -12.27 -10.30 -1.53
C ILE A 165 -13.62 -10.52 -0.85
N ASP A 166 -14.19 -11.71 -0.99
CA ASP A 166 -15.45 -12.06 -0.39
C ASP A 166 -15.39 -12.06 1.15
N LYS A 167 -16.54 -11.95 1.80
CA LYS A 167 -16.68 -12.02 3.27
C LYS A 167 -16.01 -13.27 3.81
N GLY A 168 -15.13 -13.12 4.78
CA GLY A 168 -14.39 -14.22 5.40
C GLY A 168 -13.33 -14.88 4.50
N ALA A 169 -13.22 -14.48 3.24
CA ALA A 169 -12.21 -15.00 2.31
C ALA A 169 -10.88 -14.24 2.45
N SER A 170 -9.84 -14.81 1.87
CA SER A 170 -8.48 -14.25 1.88
C SER A 170 -7.96 -14.04 0.47
N ALA A 171 -6.99 -13.14 0.34
CA ALA A 171 -6.18 -13.01 -0.86
C ALA A 171 -4.69 -12.95 -0.49
N GLU A 172 -3.86 -13.54 -1.34
CA GLU A 172 -2.42 -13.37 -1.32
C GLU A 172 -2.05 -12.16 -2.17
N ILE A 173 -1.17 -11.31 -1.66
CA ILE A 173 -0.63 -10.17 -2.37
C ILE A 173 0.88 -10.27 -2.27
N TYR A 174 1.56 -10.37 -3.41
CA TYR A 174 3.01 -10.53 -3.41
C TYR A 174 3.66 -9.75 -4.54
N ILE A 175 4.90 -9.30 -4.28
CA ILE A 175 5.73 -8.64 -5.29
C ILE A 175 6.74 -9.64 -5.83
N LYS A 176 6.78 -9.76 -7.17
CA LYS A 176 7.73 -10.60 -7.90
C LYS A 176 8.45 -9.78 -8.98
N GLY A 177 9.60 -10.27 -9.40
CA GLY A 177 10.37 -9.66 -10.47
C GLY A 177 11.61 -10.47 -10.82
N ASP A 178 12.44 -9.90 -11.69
CA ASP A 178 13.65 -10.53 -12.20
C ASP A 178 14.88 -9.90 -11.53
N ILE A 179 15.87 -10.72 -11.22
CA ILE A 179 17.19 -10.27 -10.71
C ILE A 179 18.12 -10.17 -11.91
N VAL A 180 18.40 -8.94 -12.35
CA VAL A 180 19.16 -8.68 -13.59
C VAL A 180 20.65 -8.54 -13.31
N SER A 181 21.00 -7.89 -12.18
CA SER A 181 22.38 -7.64 -11.78
C SER A 181 22.49 -7.44 -10.27
N GLY A 182 23.60 -6.94 -9.76
CA GLY A 182 23.74 -6.56 -8.35
C GLY A 182 24.39 -7.60 -7.45
N SER A 183 25.39 -8.36 -7.96
CA SER A 183 26.15 -9.33 -7.15
C SER A 183 26.62 -8.75 -5.81
N ASN A 184 26.48 -9.53 -4.74
CA ASN A 184 26.77 -9.19 -3.34
C ASN A 184 25.92 -8.02 -2.78
N ARG A 185 24.86 -7.60 -3.49
CA ARG A 185 23.89 -6.63 -2.99
C ARG A 185 22.72 -7.31 -2.33
N THR A 186 22.00 -6.56 -1.53
CA THR A 186 20.82 -7.04 -0.80
C THR A 186 19.57 -6.30 -1.23
N ILE A 187 18.43 -6.99 -1.18
CA ILE A 187 17.11 -6.40 -1.41
C ILE A 187 16.09 -7.02 -0.48
N LYS A 188 15.16 -6.22 0.00
CA LYS A 188 13.89 -6.67 0.57
C LYS A 188 12.79 -5.65 0.25
N PHE A 189 11.56 -6.10 0.27
CA PHE A 189 10.39 -5.23 0.16
C PHE A 189 9.59 -5.27 1.45
N ASP A 190 9.49 -4.11 2.07
CA ASP A 190 8.68 -3.87 3.26
C ASP A 190 7.36 -3.17 2.86
N ILE A 191 6.37 -3.14 3.75
CA ILE A 191 5.27 -2.18 3.69
C ILE A 191 5.48 -1.21 4.85
N TYR A 192 5.64 0.09 4.54
CA TYR A 192 6.12 1.03 5.55
C TYR A 192 5.01 1.45 6.52
N ARG A 193 3.78 1.69 6.03
CA ARG A 193 2.62 2.09 6.84
C ARG A 193 1.39 1.27 6.50
N THR A 194 0.43 1.20 7.40
CA THR A 194 -0.88 0.58 7.13
C THR A 194 -1.60 1.19 5.93
N SER A 195 -1.47 2.51 5.74
CA SER A 195 -2.02 3.25 4.59
C SER A 195 -1.40 2.89 3.24
N ASP A 196 -0.27 2.18 3.23
CA ASP A 196 0.36 1.71 2.00
C ASP A 196 -0.35 0.48 1.41
N LEU A 197 -1.27 -0.12 2.15
CA LEU A 197 -2.24 -1.10 1.67
C LEU A 197 -3.63 -0.44 1.64
N ALA A 198 -4.08 -0.04 0.45
CA ALA A 198 -5.34 0.64 0.25
C ALA A 198 -6.50 -0.36 0.15
N VAL A 199 -7.37 -0.37 1.16
CA VAL A 199 -8.54 -1.25 1.24
C VAL A 199 -9.79 -0.42 1.50
N SER A 200 -10.91 -0.81 0.91
CA SER A 200 -12.23 -0.20 1.17
C SER A 200 -13.32 -1.27 1.22
N GLY A 201 -14.40 -0.98 1.94
CA GLY A 201 -15.61 -1.80 1.90
C GLY A 201 -16.31 -1.68 0.55
N GLN A 202 -16.90 -2.76 0.05
CA GLN A 202 -17.64 -2.75 -1.20
C GLN A 202 -19.03 -2.14 -1.05
N THR A 203 -19.71 -2.48 0.04
CA THR A 203 -21.11 -2.08 0.24
C THR A 203 -21.25 -0.61 0.60
N TYR A 204 -20.40 -0.14 1.52
CA TYR A 204 -20.50 1.21 2.07
C TYR A 204 -19.47 2.17 1.52
N GLY A 205 -18.45 1.67 0.79
CA GLY A 205 -17.41 2.48 0.16
C GLY A 205 -16.40 3.12 1.11
N PHE A 206 -16.49 2.87 2.41
CA PHE A 206 -15.55 3.44 3.39
C PHE A 206 -14.17 2.81 3.30
N GLY A 207 -13.14 3.61 3.47
CA GLY A 207 -11.78 3.12 3.63
C GLY A 207 -11.65 2.28 4.91
N ILE A 208 -10.95 1.16 4.79
CA ILE A 208 -10.65 0.25 5.90
C ILE A 208 -9.17 0.39 6.22
N THR A 209 -8.86 0.75 7.46
CA THR A 209 -7.47 0.77 7.94
C THR A 209 -7.09 -0.64 8.38
N PRO A 210 -6.09 -1.29 7.74
CA PRO A 210 -5.60 -2.57 8.20
C PRO A 210 -5.08 -2.49 9.63
N PRO A 211 -5.21 -3.57 10.44
CA PRO A 211 -4.76 -3.55 11.81
C PRO A 211 -3.23 -3.42 11.91
N THR A 212 -2.75 -2.81 12.99
CA THR A 212 -1.32 -2.64 13.25
C THR A 212 -0.63 -3.91 13.75
N SER A 213 -1.37 -4.99 13.95
CA SER A 213 -0.87 -6.28 14.43
C SER A 213 -1.26 -7.41 13.47
N GLY A 214 -0.47 -8.47 13.48
CA GLY A 214 -0.66 -9.66 12.65
C GLY A 214 0.67 -10.44 12.58
N THR A 215 0.63 -11.69 12.15
CA THR A 215 1.87 -12.47 12.00
C THR A 215 2.78 -11.82 10.95
N GLY A 216 3.96 -11.33 11.35
CA GLY A 216 4.89 -10.60 10.51
C GLY A 216 4.60 -9.10 10.39
N PHE A 217 3.62 -8.58 11.13
CA PHE A 217 3.25 -7.17 11.16
C PHE A 217 3.52 -6.56 12.54
N THR A 218 3.82 -5.27 12.57
CA THR A 218 4.16 -4.53 13.80
C THR A 218 3.37 -3.23 13.89
N SER A 219 3.32 -2.65 15.09
CA SER A 219 2.72 -1.31 15.30
C SER A 219 3.69 -0.16 14.97
N SER A 220 4.94 -0.47 14.62
CA SER A 220 5.97 0.50 14.22
C SER A 220 6.15 0.56 12.70
N ASN A 221 7.01 1.46 12.22
CA ASN A 221 7.40 1.55 10.81
C ASN A 221 8.78 0.90 10.61
N PRO A 222 8.94 0.00 9.64
CA PRO A 222 7.90 -0.49 8.73
C PRO A 222 6.84 -1.36 9.42
N TRP A 223 5.62 -1.29 8.91
CA TRP A 223 4.47 -2.06 9.39
C TRP A 223 4.61 -3.57 9.08
N TYR A 224 5.14 -3.92 7.89
CA TYR A 224 5.50 -5.29 7.50
C TYR A 224 6.95 -5.35 7.10
N PHE A 225 7.67 -6.35 7.60
CA PHE A 225 9.07 -6.61 7.26
C PHE A 225 9.15 -7.75 6.25
N GLY A 226 9.64 -7.42 5.05
CA GLY A 226 9.98 -8.43 4.07
C GLY A 226 11.25 -9.20 4.46
N SER A 227 11.46 -10.35 3.82
CA SER A 227 12.70 -11.11 3.99
C SER A 227 13.81 -10.56 3.10
N GLN A 228 15.02 -10.53 3.62
CA GLN A 228 16.16 -10.08 2.86
C GLN A 228 16.61 -11.16 1.85
N VAL A 229 16.90 -10.72 0.65
CA VAL A 229 17.51 -11.53 -0.41
C VAL A 229 18.89 -10.97 -0.67
N THR A 230 19.90 -11.84 -0.68
CA THR A 230 21.27 -11.52 -1.11
C THR A 230 21.42 -12.01 -2.55
N VAL A 231 21.90 -11.16 -3.42
CA VAL A 231 22.15 -11.50 -4.82
C VAL A 231 23.53 -12.10 -4.97
N SER A 232 23.60 -13.31 -5.53
CA SER A 232 24.87 -13.99 -5.82
C SER A 232 25.23 -13.87 -7.31
N LYS A 233 26.48 -14.14 -7.61
CA LYS A 233 26.93 -14.30 -9.01
C LYS A 233 26.34 -15.59 -9.54
N GLY A 234 25.60 -15.53 -10.62
CA GLY A 234 25.21 -16.74 -11.32
C GLY A 234 26.45 -17.60 -11.68
N THR A 235 26.31 -18.91 -11.66
CA THR A 235 27.36 -19.83 -12.11
C THR A 235 27.16 -20.12 -13.60
N LEU A 236 28.10 -19.72 -14.43
CA LEU A 236 28.12 -20.14 -15.85
C LEU A 236 28.71 -21.51 -15.94
N ASN A 237 27.93 -22.55 -16.22
CA ASN A 237 28.39 -23.84 -16.61
C ASN A 237 28.53 -23.85 -18.15
N ILE A 238 29.76 -23.97 -18.64
CA ILE A 238 30.06 -24.19 -20.06
C ILE A 238 30.19 -25.70 -20.23
N GLU A 239 29.23 -26.36 -20.89
CA GLU A 239 29.33 -27.72 -21.36
C GLU A 239 30.04 -27.76 -22.69
#